data_4dcd07b8cf3d497229e513089d3723d2
#
_entry.id   4dcd07b8cf3d497229e513089d3723d2
#
_cell.length_a   1.000
_cell.length_b   1.000
_cell.length_c   1.000
_cell.angle_alpha   90.00
_cell.angle_beta   90.00
_cell.angle_gamma   90.00
#
_symmetry.space_group_name_H-M   'P 1'
#
loop_
_entity.id
_entity.type
_entity.pdbx_description
1 polymer ?
#
loop_
_entity_poly.entity_id
_entity_poly.type
_entity_poly.pdbx_seq_one_letter_code
_entity_poly.pdbx_strand_id
1 'polypeptide(L)'
;MQATTLSMCLWVLASLAPAAPLIVRQTAPPTPSARATPANEPAAAAQDFKFSPTLAEIRQVATMIPGDRALRINVLKFAESRRSKKFSIKGAPDEPSVQARTVFQVVYRGGTVMIDSGMDEQIHKFFGRGVAEPYDQEAAAQVARAVRAAKSIVVTHEHGDHVAGVIRTPFVDEIAPKTVLTRTQVRTLETDPQMPEIKLTEAMARHYIVIDYEKYYPFAPGFVLIKAPGHTPGSQMIYVALQSGREFLFIGDTAWHMDGVRTMTGKAAPWITEDEPALMAQLRWLNGLFRTEKNLFIVVSHDDEQRQEYIAKGLLGGRLE
;
A
#
# COMPACT_ATOMS: atom_id res chain seq x y z
N MET A 1 57.50 -13.67 -50.50
CA MET A 1 58.81 -13.92 -49.86
C MET A 1 58.64 -13.80 -48.38
N GLN A 2 58.99 -14.93 -47.69
CA GLN A 2 59.44 -15.00 -46.28
C GLN A 2 58.37 -14.81 -45.19
N ALA A 3 58.28 -15.60 -44.18
CA ALA A 3 58.81 -16.94 -43.84
C ALA A 3 58.04 -17.34 -42.56
N THR A 4 57.62 -18.58 -42.54
CA THR A 4 57.02 -19.33 -41.41
C THR A 4 58.07 -19.62 -40.36
N THR A 5 57.74 -19.40 -39.08
CA THR A 5 58.43 -20.03 -37.97
C THR A 5 57.46 -20.82 -37.10
N LEU A 6 57.61 -22.14 -37.15
CA LEU A 6 57.05 -23.13 -36.27
C LEU A 6 57.74 -23.02 -34.91
N SER A 7 56.98 -23.04 -33.82
CA SER A 7 57.50 -23.31 -32.47
C SER A 7 56.86 -24.56 -31.91
N MET A 8 57.70 -25.60 -31.71
CA MET A 8 57.41 -26.87 -31.06
C MET A 8 57.30 -26.70 -29.57
N CYS A 9 56.16 -27.08 -28.99
CA CYS A 9 56.05 -27.29 -27.53
C CYS A 9 56.25 -28.75 -27.20
N LEU A 10 57.26 -28.99 -26.37
CA LEU A 10 57.55 -30.31 -25.75
C LEU A 10 56.48 -30.72 -24.74
N TRP A 11 56.02 -31.94 -24.83
CA TRP A 11 55.20 -32.60 -23.81
C TRP A 11 56.10 -33.26 -22.78
N VAL A 12 55.97 -32.89 -21.50
CA VAL A 12 56.58 -33.63 -20.38
C VAL A 12 55.51 -34.50 -19.76
N LEU A 13 55.67 -35.80 -19.89
CA LEU A 13 54.86 -36.80 -19.22
C LEU A 13 55.34 -36.95 -17.78
N ALA A 14 54.52 -36.53 -16.81
CA ALA A 14 54.74 -36.85 -15.40
C ALA A 14 53.85 -38.05 -15.04
N SER A 15 54.47 -39.14 -14.62
CA SER A 15 53.84 -40.35 -14.13
C SER A 15 53.24 -40.15 -12.75
N LEU A 16 51.93 -40.38 -12.65
CA LEU A 16 51.18 -40.41 -11.38
C LEU A 16 51.18 -41.83 -10.82
N ALA A 17 51.74 -42.01 -9.62
CA ALA A 17 51.60 -43.22 -8.81
C ALA A 17 50.20 -43.20 -8.09
N PRO A 18 49.58 -44.36 -7.88
CA PRO A 18 48.27 -44.39 -7.22
C PRO A 18 48.40 -44.19 -5.70
N ALA A 19 47.65 -43.23 -5.19
CA ALA A 19 47.54 -43.00 -3.74
C ALA A 19 46.54 -43.96 -3.12
N ALA A 20 46.88 -44.55 -1.98
CA ALA A 20 46.06 -45.44 -1.20
C ALA A 20 44.84 -44.72 -0.58
N PRO A 21 43.69 -45.38 -0.38
CA PRO A 21 42.49 -44.72 0.17
C PRO A 21 42.68 -44.45 1.68
N LEU A 22 42.55 -43.20 2.04
CA LEU A 22 42.38 -42.74 3.43
C LEU A 22 40.98 -43.12 3.93
N ILE A 23 40.94 -44.07 4.91
CA ILE A 23 39.70 -44.37 5.65
C ILE A 23 39.46 -43.20 6.62
N VAL A 24 38.54 -42.32 6.25
CA VAL A 24 38.00 -41.31 7.16
C VAL A 24 36.98 -41.94 8.06
N ARG A 25 37.31 -42.14 9.33
CA ARG A 25 36.31 -42.50 10.36
C ARG A 25 35.30 -41.33 10.46
N GLN A 26 34.05 -41.56 10.06
CA GLN A 26 32.95 -40.68 10.35
C GLN A 26 32.67 -40.69 11.86
N THR A 27 33.01 -39.62 12.54
CA THR A 27 32.48 -39.35 13.87
C THR A 27 31.04 -38.85 13.73
N ALA A 28 30.12 -39.46 14.48
CA ALA A 28 28.73 -39.07 14.51
C ALA A 28 28.59 -37.57 14.85
N PRO A 29 27.63 -36.83 14.23
CA PRO A 29 27.42 -35.43 14.57
C PRO A 29 26.94 -35.30 16.02
N PRO A 30 27.38 -34.26 16.76
CA PRO A 30 26.88 -34.02 18.10
C PRO A 30 25.38 -33.76 18.07
N THR A 31 24.65 -34.38 18.99
CA THR A 31 23.24 -34.14 19.26
C THR A 31 23.03 -32.63 19.46
N PRO A 32 22.04 -31.99 18.80
CA PRO A 32 21.80 -30.57 19.03
C PRO A 32 21.32 -30.37 20.49
N SER A 33 22.17 -29.70 21.26
CA SER A 33 21.78 -29.19 22.58
C SER A 33 20.53 -28.32 22.39
N ALA A 34 19.47 -28.60 23.15
CA ALA A 34 18.27 -27.79 23.19
C ALA A 34 18.66 -26.35 23.54
N ARG A 35 18.64 -25.50 22.52
CA ARG A 35 18.81 -24.06 22.68
C ARG A 35 17.60 -23.57 23.45
N ALA A 36 17.82 -23.10 24.67
CA ALA A 36 16.78 -22.46 25.46
C ALA A 36 16.14 -21.35 24.59
N THR A 37 14.85 -21.46 24.37
CA THR A 37 14.04 -20.40 23.75
C THR A 37 14.24 -19.15 24.63
N PRO A 38 14.65 -17.99 24.08
CA PRO A 38 14.66 -16.77 24.87
C PRO A 38 13.23 -16.56 25.35
N ALA A 39 13.07 -16.33 26.66
CA ALA A 39 11.81 -15.95 27.24
C ALA A 39 11.26 -14.78 26.41
N ASN A 40 10.00 -14.92 25.95
CA ASN A 40 9.26 -13.85 25.32
C ASN A 40 9.40 -12.61 26.21
N GLU A 41 10.14 -11.61 25.77
CA GLU A 41 9.91 -10.26 26.27
C GLU A 41 8.43 -9.96 25.95
N PRO A 42 7.65 -9.48 26.94
CA PRO A 42 6.27 -9.11 26.66
C PRO A 42 6.32 -8.07 25.52
N ALA A 43 5.66 -8.39 24.39
CA ALA A 43 5.42 -7.43 23.35
C ALA A 43 4.95 -6.15 24.02
N ALA A 44 5.67 -5.05 23.79
CA ALA A 44 5.33 -3.75 24.36
C ALA A 44 3.83 -3.58 24.14
N ALA A 45 3.07 -3.47 25.23
CA ALA A 45 1.63 -3.38 25.19
C ALA A 45 1.26 -2.36 24.14
N ALA A 46 0.54 -2.78 23.09
CA ALA A 46 0.02 -1.89 22.08
C ALA A 46 -0.74 -0.82 22.86
N GLN A 47 -0.23 0.41 22.86
CA GLN A 47 -0.92 1.52 23.51
C GLN A 47 -2.33 1.51 22.92
N ASP A 48 -3.36 1.43 23.80
CA ASP A 48 -4.77 1.43 23.40
C ASP A 48 -5.06 2.67 22.56
N PHE A 49 -4.84 2.56 21.25
CA PHE A 49 -5.15 3.65 20.33
C PHE A 49 -6.66 3.81 20.26
N LYS A 50 -7.17 4.83 20.95
CA LYS A 50 -8.59 5.15 20.89
C LYS A 50 -8.88 5.99 19.67
N PHE A 51 -9.49 5.38 18.65
CA PHE A 51 -9.96 6.10 17.48
C PHE A 51 -11.10 7.07 17.86
N SER A 52 -10.82 8.37 17.88
CA SER A 52 -11.77 9.40 18.31
C SER A 52 -11.66 10.70 17.50
N PRO A 53 -11.61 10.65 16.15
CA PRO A 53 -11.59 11.86 15.35
C PRO A 53 -12.94 12.55 15.39
N THR A 54 -12.93 13.89 15.28
CA THR A 54 -14.13 14.67 15.02
C THR A 54 -13.99 15.43 13.70
N LEU A 55 -15.08 15.56 12.94
CA LEU A 55 -15.04 16.29 11.67
C LEU A 55 -14.73 17.77 11.88
N ALA A 56 -15.13 18.34 13.01
CA ALA A 56 -14.80 19.74 13.36
C ALA A 56 -13.29 19.94 13.51
N GLU A 57 -12.59 19.06 14.23
CA GLU A 57 -11.13 19.12 14.34
C GLU A 57 -10.46 18.93 12.98
N ILE A 58 -10.92 17.96 12.16
CA ILE A 58 -10.38 17.73 10.82
C ILE A 58 -10.51 18.97 9.94
N ARG A 59 -11.68 19.61 9.93
CA ARG A 59 -11.93 20.86 9.21
C ARG A 59 -11.03 22.01 9.70
N GLN A 60 -10.78 22.08 11.00
CA GLN A 60 -9.85 23.06 11.58
C GLN A 60 -8.42 22.78 11.12
N VAL A 61 -7.94 21.55 11.22
CA VAL A 61 -6.59 21.13 10.76
C VAL A 61 -6.42 21.39 9.25
N ALA A 62 -7.46 21.19 8.45
CA ALA A 62 -7.46 21.47 7.01
C ALA A 62 -7.21 22.95 6.64
N THR A 63 -7.34 23.87 7.60
CA THR A 63 -7.03 25.30 7.40
C THR A 63 -5.62 25.68 7.86
N MET A 64 -4.86 24.78 8.47
CA MET A 64 -3.54 25.12 9.06
C MET A 64 -2.46 25.39 8.01
N ILE A 65 -2.57 24.78 6.82
CA ILE A 65 -1.68 25.07 5.69
C ILE A 65 -2.34 26.14 4.81
N PRO A 66 -1.75 27.32 4.68
CA PRO A 66 -2.32 28.38 3.85
C PRO A 66 -2.16 28.06 2.36
N GLY A 67 -3.08 28.58 1.55
CA GLY A 67 -3.05 28.45 0.09
C GLY A 67 -4.37 27.98 -0.49
N ASP A 68 -4.41 27.88 -1.81
CA ASP A 68 -5.57 27.42 -2.56
C ASP A 68 -5.81 25.92 -2.33
N ARG A 69 -7.04 25.59 -1.97
CA ARG A 69 -7.48 24.19 -1.89
C ARG A 69 -7.47 23.51 -3.26
N ALA A 70 -7.55 22.20 -3.28
CA ALA A 70 -7.62 21.43 -4.51
C ALA A 70 -8.86 21.80 -5.36
N LEU A 71 -8.71 21.69 -6.67
CA LEU A 71 -9.76 21.99 -7.65
C LEU A 71 -10.71 20.80 -7.85
N ARG A 72 -10.13 19.60 -7.94
CA ARG A 72 -10.84 18.35 -8.22
C ARG A 72 -10.02 17.14 -7.77
N ILE A 73 -10.67 16.00 -7.79
CA ILE A 73 -10.07 14.70 -7.55
C ILE A 73 -10.38 13.81 -8.74
N ASN A 74 -9.37 13.11 -9.22
CA ASN A 74 -9.47 12.10 -10.27
C ASN A 74 -9.25 10.71 -9.66
N VAL A 75 -9.84 9.68 -10.28
CA VAL A 75 -9.63 8.26 -9.95
C VAL A 75 -9.34 7.48 -11.22
N LEU A 76 -8.41 6.54 -11.13
CA LEU A 76 -8.17 5.58 -12.21
C LEU A 76 -8.13 4.17 -11.64
N LYS A 77 -8.93 3.27 -12.23
CA LYS A 77 -8.84 1.83 -12.02
C LYS A 77 -7.86 1.26 -13.04
N PHE A 78 -6.83 0.55 -12.58
CA PHE A 78 -5.81 -0.08 -13.42
C PHE A 78 -5.84 -1.61 -13.36
N ALA A 79 -6.54 -2.20 -12.37
CA ALA A 79 -6.71 -3.64 -12.25
C ALA A 79 -7.97 -3.95 -11.45
N GLU A 80 -8.32 -5.22 -11.37
CA GLU A 80 -9.43 -5.68 -10.55
C GLU A 80 -9.22 -7.10 -10.04
N SER A 81 -9.78 -7.42 -8.89
CA SER A 81 -9.92 -8.78 -8.39
C SER A 81 -11.41 -9.15 -8.37
N ARG A 82 -11.73 -10.29 -8.99
CA ARG A 82 -13.10 -10.82 -9.01
C ARG A 82 -13.31 -11.76 -7.84
N ARG A 83 -14.14 -11.36 -6.91
CA ARG A 83 -14.37 -12.08 -5.65
C ARG A 83 -15.87 -12.18 -5.37
N SER A 84 -16.22 -13.06 -4.43
CA SER A 84 -17.56 -13.02 -3.86
C SER A 84 -17.69 -11.83 -2.89
N LYS A 85 -18.82 -11.14 -2.93
CA LYS A 85 -19.17 -10.02 -2.07
C LYS A 85 -19.08 -10.37 -0.57
N LYS A 86 -19.35 -11.64 -0.23
CA LYS A 86 -19.23 -12.15 1.16
C LYS A 86 -17.85 -11.93 1.79
N PHE A 87 -16.77 -11.81 0.98
CA PHE A 87 -15.44 -11.53 1.50
C PHE A 87 -15.24 -10.06 1.84
N SER A 88 -15.89 -9.16 1.10
CA SER A 88 -15.82 -7.72 1.35
C SER A 88 -16.76 -7.27 2.47
N ILE A 89 -17.82 -8.04 2.73
CA ILE A 89 -18.87 -7.71 3.70
C ILE A 89 -19.30 -9.00 4.40
N LYS A 90 -19.02 -9.11 5.69
CA LYS A 90 -19.39 -10.26 6.52
C LYS A 90 -20.90 -10.49 6.49
N GLY A 91 -21.32 -11.69 6.09
CA GLY A 91 -22.73 -12.05 5.99
C GLY A 91 -23.43 -11.61 4.70
N ALA A 92 -22.74 -10.98 3.76
CA ALA A 92 -23.29 -10.72 2.43
C ALA A 92 -23.52 -12.02 1.63
N PRO A 93 -24.41 -12.00 0.63
CA PRO A 93 -24.63 -13.13 -0.26
C PRO A 93 -23.37 -13.56 -0.99
N ASP A 94 -23.33 -14.84 -1.39
CA ASP A 94 -22.26 -15.38 -2.25
C ASP A 94 -22.53 -14.99 -3.71
N GLU A 95 -22.32 -13.75 -4.05
CA GLU A 95 -22.52 -13.18 -5.37
C GLU A 95 -21.23 -12.54 -5.90
N PRO A 96 -21.02 -12.50 -7.22
CA PRO A 96 -19.84 -11.87 -7.81
C PRO A 96 -19.76 -10.39 -7.44
N SER A 97 -18.54 -9.94 -7.13
CA SER A 97 -18.20 -8.54 -6.87
C SER A 97 -16.84 -8.21 -7.46
N VAL A 98 -16.69 -6.98 -7.93
CA VAL A 98 -15.42 -6.46 -8.45
C VAL A 98 -14.75 -5.63 -7.37
N GLN A 99 -13.59 -6.09 -6.93
CA GLN A 99 -12.67 -5.28 -6.13
C GLN A 99 -11.75 -4.51 -7.07
N ALA A 100 -12.06 -3.25 -7.34
CA ALA A 100 -11.24 -2.39 -8.17
C ALA A 100 -9.88 -2.14 -7.52
N ARG A 101 -8.81 -2.04 -8.33
CA ARG A 101 -7.51 -1.52 -7.91
C ARG A 101 -7.38 -0.12 -8.44
N THR A 102 -7.40 0.84 -7.55
CA THR A 102 -7.51 2.27 -7.88
C THR A 102 -6.40 3.08 -7.26
N VAL A 103 -6.10 4.20 -7.89
CA VAL A 103 -5.33 5.30 -7.30
C VAL A 103 -6.12 6.60 -7.48
N PHE A 104 -5.84 7.59 -6.64
CA PHE A 104 -6.50 8.88 -6.73
C PHE A 104 -5.47 10.00 -6.92
N GLN A 105 -5.88 11.02 -7.65
CA GLN A 105 -5.07 12.20 -7.92
C GLN A 105 -5.83 13.44 -7.47
N VAL A 106 -5.29 14.16 -6.51
CA VAL A 106 -5.81 15.45 -6.02
C VAL A 106 -5.12 16.56 -6.79
N VAL A 107 -5.89 17.36 -7.54
CA VAL A 107 -5.39 18.36 -8.47
C VAL A 107 -5.47 19.75 -7.85
N TYR A 108 -4.33 20.39 -7.70
CA TYR A 108 -4.16 21.79 -7.30
C TYR A 108 -3.76 22.63 -8.51
N ARG A 109 -3.88 23.96 -8.45
CA ARG A 109 -3.40 24.86 -9.52
C ARG A 109 -1.92 24.67 -9.83
N GLY A 110 -1.14 24.35 -8.82
CA GLY A 110 0.31 24.27 -8.92
C GLY A 110 0.87 22.84 -9.11
N GLY A 111 0.05 21.81 -9.27
CA GLY A 111 0.47 20.40 -9.43
C GLY A 111 -0.46 19.44 -8.73
N THR A 112 -0.06 18.19 -8.62
CA THR A 112 -0.91 17.12 -8.10
C THR A 112 -0.32 16.44 -6.88
N VAL A 113 -1.19 15.86 -6.05
CA VAL A 113 -0.87 14.92 -4.98
C VAL A 113 -1.50 13.58 -5.34
N MET A 114 -0.73 12.51 -5.34
CA MET A 114 -1.27 11.16 -5.49
C MET A 114 -1.64 10.59 -4.12
N ILE A 115 -2.78 9.93 -4.05
CA ILE A 115 -3.19 9.06 -2.95
C ILE A 115 -3.08 7.64 -3.47
N ASP A 116 -2.18 6.87 -2.85
CA ASP A 116 -1.71 5.56 -3.27
C ASP A 116 -0.96 5.57 -4.61
N SER A 117 -0.25 4.49 -4.88
CA SER A 117 0.64 4.37 -6.03
C SER A 117 0.33 3.19 -6.94
N GLY A 118 -0.62 2.35 -6.52
CA GLY A 118 -0.91 1.11 -7.22
C GLY A 118 0.23 0.08 -7.13
N MET A 119 0.25 -0.82 -8.10
CA MET A 119 1.19 -1.94 -8.15
C MET A 119 1.50 -2.31 -9.60
N ASP A 120 2.59 -3.06 -9.82
CA ASP A 120 2.88 -3.71 -11.09
C ASP A 120 2.09 -5.03 -11.26
N GLU A 121 2.11 -5.59 -12.47
CA GLU A 121 1.40 -6.83 -12.79
C GLU A 121 1.89 -8.04 -11.98
N GLN A 122 3.17 -8.07 -11.59
CA GLN A 122 3.71 -9.16 -10.79
C GLN A 122 3.07 -9.15 -9.40
N ILE A 123 2.96 -7.99 -8.76
CA ILE A 123 2.27 -7.84 -7.48
C ILE A 123 0.77 -8.13 -7.64
N HIS A 124 0.15 -7.72 -8.75
CA HIS A 124 -1.26 -8.03 -9.00
C HIS A 124 -1.53 -9.55 -9.05
N LYS A 125 -0.62 -10.34 -9.62
CA LYS A 125 -0.71 -11.82 -9.65
C LYS A 125 -0.73 -12.45 -8.24
N PHE A 126 -0.06 -11.83 -7.26
CA PHE A 126 -0.17 -12.27 -5.86
C PHE A 126 -1.61 -12.18 -5.36
N PHE A 127 -2.29 -11.09 -5.63
CA PHE A 127 -3.70 -10.91 -5.24
C PHE A 127 -4.65 -11.83 -6.01
N GLY A 128 -4.28 -12.28 -7.21
CA GLY A 128 -5.02 -13.29 -7.99
C GLY A 128 -5.10 -14.66 -7.31
N ARG A 129 -4.18 -14.97 -6.37
CA ARG A 129 -4.18 -16.25 -5.62
C ARG A 129 -4.21 -17.47 -6.54
N GLY A 130 -3.43 -17.42 -7.62
CA GLY A 130 -3.35 -18.47 -8.63
C GLY A 130 -4.40 -18.36 -9.76
N VAL A 131 -5.27 -17.37 -9.72
CA VAL A 131 -6.22 -17.04 -10.80
C VAL A 131 -5.71 -15.82 -11.55
N ALA A 132 -5.74 -15.88 -12.88
CA ALA A 132 -5.46 -14.70 -13.71
C ALA A 132 -6.63 -13.71 -13.59
N GLU A 133 -6.31 -12.49 -13.19
CA GLU A 133 -7.29 -11.42 -13.02
C GLU A 133 -6.96 -10.23 -13.92
N PRO A 134 -7.95 -9.41 -14.32
CA PRO A 134 -7.75 -8.31 -15.23
C PRO A 134 -6.73 -7.29 -14.71
N TYR A 135 -5.76 -6.95 -15.56
CA TYR A 135 -4.77 -5.91 -15.35
C TYR A 135 -4.66 -5.08 -16.64
N ASP A 136 -4.95 -3.79 -16.56
CA ASP A 136 -4.91 -2.88 -17.69
C ASP A 136 -3.54 -2.21 -17.75
N GLN A 137 -2.72 -2.66 -18.71
CA GLN A 137 -1.34 -2.16 -18.92
C GLN A 137 -1.31 -0.67 -19.26
N GLU A 138 -2.29 -0.17 -20.04
CA GLU A 138 -2.34 1.23 -20.41
C GLU A 138 -2.71 2.12 -19.21
N ALA A 139 -3.73 1.71 -18.45
CA ALA A 139 -4.10 2.40 -17.23
C ALA A 139 -2.96 2.36 -16.19
N ALA A 140 -2.28 1.22 -16.03
CA ALA A 140 -1.11 1.10 -15.14
C ALA A 140 0.05 2.02 -15.59
N ALA A 141 0.30 2.11 -16.89
CA ALA A 141 1.29 3.06 -17.42
C ALA A 141 0.88 4.52 -17.19
N GLN A 142 -0.42 4.83 -17.24
CA GLN A 142 -0.93 6.16 -16.90
C GLN A 142 -0.75 6.44 -15.40
N VAL A 143 -1.01 5.47 -14.51
CA VAL A 143 -0.72 5.59 -13.07
C VAL A 143 0.76 5.90 -12.85
N ALA A 144 1.66 5.14 -13.47
CA ALA A 144 3.10 5.34 -13.33
C ALA A 144 3.53 6.75 -13.76
N ARG A 145 3.00 7.26 -14.88
CA ARG A 145 3.26 8.64 -15.34
C ARG A 145 2.74 9.68 -14.34
N ALA A 146 1.52 9.50 -13.82
CA ALA A 146 0.93 10.44 -12.84
C ALA A 146 1.71 10.44 -11.53
N VAL A 147 2.11 9.28 -11.01
CA VAL A 147 2.95 9.13 -9.81
C VAL A 147 4.30 9.83 -10.02
N ARG A 148 4.93 9.63 -11.19
CA ARG A 148 6.20 10.29 -11.51
C ARG A 148 6.06 11.82 -11.63
N ALA A 149 4.97 12.31 -12.17
CA ALA A 149 4.73 13.75 -12.37
C ALA A 149 4.24 14.46 -11.10
N ALA A 150 3.69 13.76 -10.13
CA ALA A 150 3.12 14.33 -8.91
C ALA A 150 4.16 15.13 -8.11
N LYS A 151 3.71 16.18 -7.42
CA LYS A 151 4.52 16.92 -6.45
C LYS A 151 4.73 16.17 -5.16
N SER A 152 3.75 15.39 -4.75
CA SER A 152 3.81 14.54 -3.55
C SER A 152 2.96 13.29 -3.74
N ILE A 153 3.33 12.24 -3.04
CA ILE A 153 2.62 10.97 -3.00
C ILE A 153 2.40 10.60 -1.54
N VAL A 154 1.17 10.24 -1.20
CA VAL A 154 0.79 9.79 0.15
C VAL A 154 0.18 8.40 0.02
N VAL A 155 0.51 7.50 0.92
CA VAL A 155 0.01 6.12 0.91
C VAL A 155 -0.96 5.92 2.06
N THR A 156 -2.14 5.37 1.77
CA THR A 156 -3.15 5.10 2.79
C THR A 156 -2.69 4.03 3.77
N HIS A 157 -2.05 2.98 3.26
CA HIS A 157 -1.48 1.89 4.08
C HIS A 157 -0.46 1.07 3.28
N GLU A 158 0.27 0.22 3.97
CA GLU A 158 1.46 -0.47 3.48
C GLU A 158 1.21 -1.79 2.75
N HIS A 159 -0.02 -2.07 2.26
CA HIS A 159 -0.27 -3.24 1.40
C HIS A 159 0.20 -3.01 -0.04
N GLY A 160 0.53 -4.12 -0.72
CA GLY A 160 1.16 -4.10 -2.04
C GLY A 160 0.40 -3.37 -3.11
N ASP A 161 -0.93 -3.45 -3.13
CA ASP A 161 -1.77 -2.76 -4.10
C ASP A 161 -1.90 -1.24 -3.89
N HIS A 162 -1.38 -0.73 -2.77
CA HIS A 162 -1.34 0.70 -2.44
C HIS A 162 0.08 1.27 -2.51
N VAL A 163 1.09 0.51 -2.03
CA VAL A 163 2.45 1.02 -1.84
C VAL A 163 3.46 0.54 -2.89
N ALA A 164 3.19 -0.56 -3.61
CA ALA A 164 4.21 -1.16 -4.47
C ALA A 164 4.69 -0.22 -5.59
N GLY A 165 3.82 0.65 -6.10
CA GLY A 165 4.18 1.60 -7.15
C GLY A 165 5.25 2.63 -6.74
N VAL A 166 5.41 2.93 -5.44
CA VAL A 166 6.48 3.80 -4.96
C VAL A 166 7.75 3.05 -4.54
N ILE A 167 7.69 1.71 -4.42
CA ILE A 167 8.83 0.88 -4.01
C ILE A 167 9.50 0.21 -5.21
N ARG A 168 8.70 -0.28 -6.16
CA ARG A 168 9.12 -1.20 -7.23
C ARG A 168 9.30 -0.55 -8.60
N THR A 169 9.05 0.73 -8.70
CA THR A 169 9.19 1.44 -9.98
C THR A 169 10.64 1.63 -10.39
N PRO A 170 10.96 1.62 -11.71
CA PRO A 170 12.32 1.89 -12.19
C PRO A 170 12.78 3.34 -11.95
N PHE A 171 11.90 4.25 -11.58
CA PHE A 171 12.20 5.65 -11.25
C PHE A 171 12.02 5.96 -9.75
N VAL A 172 12.27 4.98 -8.89
CA VAL A 172 12.13 5.12 -7.42
C VAL A 172 12.94 6.31 -6.88
N ASP A 173 14.15 6.53 -7.38
CA ASP A 173 15.02 7.63 -6.94
C ASP A 173 14.42 9.02 -7.21
N GLU A 174 13.54 9.14 -8.22
CA GLU A 174 12.86 10.39 -8.54
C GLU A 174 11.64 10.64 -7.65
N ILE A 175 10.97 9.56 -7.21
CA ILE A 175 9.69 9.67 -6.48
C ILE A 175 9.82 9.46 -4.98
N ALA A 176 10.79 8.71 -4.49
CA ALA A 176 10.98 8.49 -3.06
C ALA A 176 11.15 9.82 -2.29
N PRO A 177 11.92 10.83 -2.76
CA PRO A 177 12.07 12.11 -2.07
C PRO A 177 10.80 12.96 -1.96
N LYS A 178 9.72 12.58 -2.62
CA LYS A 178 8.40 13.22 -2.59
C LYS A 178 7.28 12.30 -2.15
N THR A 179 7.62 11.08 -1.77
CA THR A 179 6.69 10.09 -1.19
C THR A 179 6.72 10.16 0.31
N VAL A 180 5.54 10.34 0.90
CA VAL A 180 5.35 10.44 2.35
C VAL A 180 4.81 9.12 2.87
N LEU A 181 5.57 8.51 3.76
CA LEU A 181 5.19 7.32 4.52
C LEU A 181 5.15 7.65 6.00
N THR A 182 4.26 7.01 6.74
CA THR A 182 4.33 7.09 8.21
C THR A 182 5.46 6.21 8.74
N ARG A 183 5.98 6.56 9.91
CA ARG A 183 6.97 5.72 10.60
C ARG A 183 6.49 4.29 10.80
N THR A 184 5.20 4.11 11.08
CA THR A 184 4.60 2.78 11.24
C THR A 184 4.57 2.01 9.92
N GLN A 185 4.21 2.67 8.79
CA GLN A 185 4.28 2.04 7.45
C GLN A 185 5.71 1.58 7.13
N VAL A 186 6.69 2.45 7.33
CA VAL A 186 8.11 2.11 7.11
C VAL A 186 8.51 0.91 7.97
N ARG A 187 8.19 0.92 9.26
CA ARG A 187 8.52 -0.19 10.17
C ARG A 187 7.90 -1.51 9.70
N THR A 188 6.62 -1.51 9.33
CA THR A 188 5.95 -2.71 8.80
C THR A 188 6.62 -3.20 7.52
N LEU A 189 6.92 -2.29 6.58
CA LEU A 189 7.60 -2.64 5.33
C LEU A 189 9.01 -3.19 5.55
N GLU A 190 9.70 -2.80 6.61
CA GLU A 190 11.03 -3.31 6.97
C GLU A 190 10.98 -4.67 7.67
N THR A 191 10.01 -4.88 8.57
CA THR A 191 10.02 -6.02 9.49
C THR A 191 9.04 -7.12 9.12
N ASP A 192 7.85 -6.77 8.65
CA ASP A 192 6.74 -7.70 8.36
C ASP A 192 5.90 -7.23 7.15
N PRO A 193 6.52 -7.06 5.97
CA PRO A 193 5.79 -6.66 4.77
C PRO A 193 4.80 -7.75 4.33
N GLN A 194 3.67 -7.34 3.77
CA GLN A 194 2.65 -8.26 3.24
C GLN A 194 3.24 -9.31 2.27
N MET A 195 4.31 -8.96 1.56
CA MET A 195 5.07 -9.83 0.67
C MET A 195 6.53 -9.36 0.56
N PRO A 196 7.48 -10.28 0.30
CA PRO A 196 8.91 -9.92 0.23
C PRO A 196 9.24 -8.87 -0.81
N GLU A 197 8.48 -8.80 -1.90
CA GLU A 197 8.72 -7.92 -3.04
C GLU A 197 8.54 -6.43 -2.73
N ILE A 198 7.84 -6.09 -1.65
CA ILE A 198 7.67 -4.69 -1.18
C ILE A 198 8.48 -4.38 0.08
N LYS A 199 9.39 -5.28 0.47
CA LYS A 199 10.23 -5.06 1.64
C LYS A 199 11.14 -3.85 1.44
N LEU A 200 11.13 -2.94 2.40
CA LEU A 200 12.11 -1.87 2.49
C LEU A 200 13.32 -2.32 3.32
N THR A 201 14.49 -1.87 2.94
CA THR A 201 15.67 -1.84 3.80
C THR A 201 15.80 -0.46 4.45
N GLU A 202 16.52 -0.36 5.56
CA GLU A 202 16.81 0.93 6.19
C GLU A 202 17.47 1.93 5.20
N ALA A 203 18.31 1.44 4.31
CA ALA A 203 18.94 2.26 3.29
C ALA A 203 17.91 2.83 2.30
N MET A 204 16.94 2.03 1.86
CA MET A 204 15.85 2.48 0.99
C MET A 204 14.93 3.45 1.73
N ALA A 205 14.57 3.15 2.98
CA ALA A 205 13.66 3.96 3.78
C ALA A 205 14.14 5.42 3.96
N ARG A 206 15.46 5.64 4.00
CA ARG A 206 16.08 6.98 4.13
C ARG A 206 15.79 7.92 2.95
N HIS A 207 15.36 7.40 1.80
CA HIS A 207 15.05 8.21 0.63
C HIS A 207 13.62 8.78 0.67
N TYR A 208 12.74 8.22 1.52
CA TYR A 208 11.35 8.65 1.67
C TYR A 208 11.20 9.76 2.72
N ILE A 209 10.14 10.55 2.60
CA ILE A 209 9.74 11.48 3.66
C ILE A 209 9.00 10.67 4.71
N VAL A 210 9.61 10.50 5.89
CA VAL A 210 8.99 9.75 6.98
C VAL A 210 8.40 10.72 7.99
N ILE A 211 7.09 10.63 8.20
CA ILE A 211 6.36 11.44 9.18
C ILE A 211 5.88 10.57 10.35
N ASP A 212 5.64 11.22 11.47
CA ASP A 212 5.00 10.61 12.62
C ASP A 212 4.01 11.62 13.22
N TYR A 213 2.84 11.16 13.63
CA TYR A 213 1.83 12.02 14.23
C TYR A 213 0.84 11.19 15.07
N GLU A 214 0.19 11.82 16.02
CA GLU A 214 -0.69 11.10 16.95
C GLU A 214 -2.11 10.93 16.41
N LYS A 215 -2.72 11.99 15.88
CA LYS A 215 -4.13 11.99 15.46
C LYS A 215 -4.33 12.53 14.06
N TYR A 216 -3.81 13.74 13.79
CA TYR A 216 -3.94 14.46 12.53
C TYR A 216 -2.62 15.03 12.06
N TYR A 217 -2.44 15.08 10.75
CA TYR A 217 -1.32 15.76 10.12
C TYR A 217 -1.83 16.66 8.98
N PRO A 218 -1.67 18.00 9.08
CA PRO A 218 -1.98 18.92 7.97
C PRO A 218 -0.93 18.71 6.88
N PHE A 219 -1.37 18.29 5.69
CA PHE A 219 -0.45 17.88 4.63
C PHE A 219 -0.32 18.92 3.51
N ALA A 220 -1.45 19.48 3.07
CA ALA A 220 -1.53 20.54 2.05
C ALA A 220 -2.80 21.38 2.31
N PRO A 221 -2.99 22.53 1.63
CA PRO A 221 -4.21 23.32 1.80
C PRO A 221 -5.47 22.47 1.57
N GLY A 222 -6.27 22.29 2.62
CA GLY A 222 -7.48 21.46 2.59
C GLY A 222 -7.24 19.96 2.66
N PHE A 223 -6.02 19.48 2.89
CA PHE A 223 -5.66 18.06 2.90
C PHE A 223 -5.12 17.63 4.27
N VAL A 224 -5.73 16.63 4.89
CA VAL A 224 -5.40 16.15 6.24
C VAL A 224 -5.23 14.64 6.25
N LEU A 225 -4.14 14.15 6.84
CA LEU A 225 -3.97 12.75 7.18
C LEU A 225 -4.56 12.49 8.56
N ILE A 226 -5.25 11.38 8.71
CA ILE A 226 -5.94 10.97 9.95
C ILE A 226 -5.44 9.58 10.31
N LYS A 227 -4.81 9.44 11.47
CA LYS A 227 -4.32 8.14 11.95
C LYS A 227 -5.49 7.19 12.19
N ALA A 228 -5.45 6.03 11.54
CA ALA A 228 -6.54 5.05 11.55
C ALA A 228 -6.04 3.60 11.51
N PRO A 229 -5.15 3.17 12.43
CA PRO A 229 -4.69 1.78 12.47
C PRO A 229 -5.87 0.84 12.67
N GLY A 230 -5.80 -0.34 12.07
CA GLY A 230 -6.87 -1.35 12.14
C GLY A 230 -6.77 -2.35 11.02
N HIS A 231 -6.87 -1.91 9.76
CA HIS A 231 -6.61 -2.77 8.60
C HIS A 231 -5.14 -3.19 8.53
N THR A 232 -4.24 -2.23 8.69
CA THR A 232 -2.81 -2.44 8.95
C THR A 232 -2.39 -1.53 10.10
N PRO A 233 -1.21 -1.78 10.72
CA PRO A 233 -0.68 -0.89 11.75
C PRO A 233 -0.46 0.55 11.25
N GLY A 234 -0.07 0.72 9.97
CA GLY A 234 0.22 2.01 9.37
C GLY A 234 -0.95 2.67 8.64
N SER A 235 -2.17 2.12 8.74
CA SER A 235 -3.35 2.66 8.09
C SER A 235 -3.67 4.08 8.51
N GLN A 236 -4.03 4.91 7.53
CA GLN A 236 -4.50 6.28 7.71
C GLN A 236 -5.65 6.59 6.74
N MET A 237 -6.58 7.43 7.17
CA MET A 237 -7.58 8.02 6.30
C MET A 237 -7.09 9.37 5.81
N ILE A 238 -7.63 9.83 4.68
CA ILE A 238 -7.22 11.08 4.05
C ILE A 238 -8.45 11.94 3.79
N TYR A 239 -8.49 13.12 4.41
CA TYR A 239 -9.54 14.10 4.16
C TYR A 239 -9.06 15.17 3.16
N VAL A 240 -9.91 15.50 2.20
CA VAL A 240 -9.64 16.54 1.19
C VAL A 240 -10.85 17.45 1.04
N ALA A 241 -10.68 18.76 1.34
CA ALA A 241 -11.65 19.79 1.06
C ALA A 241 -11.31 20.51 -0.24
N LEU A 242 -12.23 20.56 -1.19
CA LEU A 242 -12.07 21.27 -2.46
C LEU A 242 -12.42 22.76 -2.36
N GLN A 243 -11.99 23.55 -3.34
CA GLN A 243 -12.41 24.94 -3.50
C GLN A 243 -13.93 25.10 -3.67
N SER A 244 -14.56 24.09 -4.25
CA SER A 244 -16.02 24.06 -4.46
C SER A 244 -16.84 23.90 -3.16
N GLY A 245 -16.18 23.65 -2.01
CA GLY A 245 -16.84 23.33 -0.75
C GLY A 245 -17.22 21.87 -0.59
N ARG A 246 -16.99 21.01 -1.61
CA ARG A 246 -17.13 19.55 -1.48
C ARG A 246 -15.98 19.01 -0.63
N GLU A 247 -16.28 17.99 0.18
CA GLU A 247 -15.33 17.34 1.06
C GLU A 247 -15.28 15.84 0.73
N PHE A 248 -14.10 15.27 0.75
CA PHE A 248 -13.89 13.84 0.47
C PHE A 248 -13.10 13.20 1.62
N LEU A 249 -13.47 11.98 1.98
CA LEU A 249 -12.78 11.17 2.98
C LEU A 249 -12.43 9.81 2.37
N PHE A 250 -11.14 9.65 2.03
CA PHE A 250 -10.57 8.38 1.58
C PHE A 250 -10.29 7.52 2.80
N ILE A 251 -10.88 6.36 2.87
CA ILE A 251 -10.81 5.51 4.05
C ILE A 251 -9.86 4.33 3.90
N GLY A 252 -9.11 4.28 2.76
CA GLY A 252 -8.28 3.13 2.44
C GLY A 252 -9.10 1.84 2.52
N ASP A 253 -8.53 0.86 3.18
CA ASP A 253 -9.11 -0.47 3.34
C ASP A 253 -9.84 -0.69 4.67
N THR A 254 -10.25 0.37 5.35
CA THR A 254 -11.17 0.24 6.49
C THR A 254 -12.44 -0.52 6.08
N ALA A 255 -12.93 -0.28 4.86
CA ALA A 255 -13.91 -1.12 4.18
C ALA A 255 -13.51 -1.30 2.71
N TRP A 256 -13.79 -2.46 2.12
CA TRP A 256 -13.58 -2.70 0.69
C TRP A 256 -14.79 -2.34 -0.18
N HIS A 257 -15.94 -2.18 0.44
CA HIS A 257 -17.20 -1.84 -0.21
C HIS A 257 -17.98 -0.84 0.64
N MET A 258 -18.68 0.11 0.01
CA MET A 258 -19.42 1.15 0.72
C MET A 258 -20.55 0.59 1.60
N ASP A 259 -21.09 -0.58 1.26
CA ASP A 259 -22.08 -1.26 2.11
C ASP A 259 -21.50 -1.65 3.47
N GLY A 260 -20.19 -1.93 3.58
CA GLY A 260 -19.50 -2.14 4.86
C GLY A 260 -19.64 -0.92 5.78
N VAL A 261 -19.51 0.29 5.22
CA VAL A 261 -19.74 1.55 5.95
C VAL A 261 -21.24 1.73 6.27
N ARG A 262 -22.13 1.49 5.30
CA ARG A 262 -23.59 1.68 5.47
C ARG A 262 -24.16 0.77 6.54
N THR A 263 -23.68 -0.46 6.61
CA THR A 263 -24.18 -1.49 7.54
C THR A 263 -23.32 -1.65 8.79
N MET A 264 -22.20 -0.92 8.88
CA MET A 264 -21.19 -1.06 9.93
C MET A 264 -20.71 -2.51 10.05
N THR A 265 -20.40 -3.13 8.91
CA THR A 265 -20.02 -4.54 8.83
C THR A 265 -18.60 -4.68 8.27
N GLY A 266 -17.77 -5.40 8.99
CA GLY A 266 -16.40 -5.70 8.59
C GLY A 266 -16.30 -6.72 7.45
N LYS A 267 -15.09 -6.96 7.00
CA LYS A 267 -14.74 -7.95 5.99
C LYS A 267 -14.76 -9.37 6.59
N ALA A 268 -14.87 -10.38 5.73
CA ALA A 268 -14.80 -11.80 6.13
C ALA A 268 -13.84 -12.59 5.23
N ALA A 269 -12.82 -11.94 4.71
CA ALA A 269 -11.80 -12.57 3.89
C ALA A 269 -10.83 -13.38 4.79
N PRO A 270 -10.68 -14.70 4.59
CA PRO A 270 -9.90 -15.55 5.50
C PRO A 270 -8.38 -15.37 5.36
N TRP A 271 -7.95 -14.53 4.43
CA TRP A 271 -6.53 -14.25 4.15
C TRP A 271 -6.04 -12.90 4.67
N ILE A 272 -6.85 -12.18 5.45
CA ILE A 272 -6.46 -10.94 6.11
C ILE A 272 -6.50 -11.12 7.62
N THR A 273 -5.62 -10.40 8.30
CA THR A 273 -5.62 -10.27 9.76
C THR A 273 -5.75 -8.79 10.09
N GLU A 274 -6.76 -8.43 10.85
CA GLU A 274 -7.11 -7.05 11.14
C GLU A 274 -7.43 -6.87 12.63
N ASP A 275 -7.28 -5.66 13.14
CA ASP A 275 -7.81 -5.26 14.43
C ASP A 275 -9.32 -4.99 14.29
N GLU A 276 -10.15 -6.04 14.43
CA GLU A 276 -11.61 -5.93 14.28
C GLU A 276 -12.23 -4.90 15.23
N PRO A 277 -11.86 -4.81 16.53
CA PRO A 277 -12.33 -3.75 17.41
C PRO A 277 -12.06 -2.34 16.89
N ALA A 278 -10.84 -2.07 16.41
CA ALA A 278 -10.47 -0.78 15.84
C ALA A 278 -11.28 -0.47 14.57
N LEU A 279 -11.39 -1.42 13.66
CA LEU A 279 -12.18 -1.27 12.44
C LEU A 279 -13.66 -1.01 12.74
N MET A 280 -14.23 -1.71 13.70
CA MET A 280 -15.63 -1.50 14.09
C MET A 280 -15.87 -0.11 14.72
N ALA A 281 -14.89 0.44 15.44
CA ALA A 281 -14.95 1.82 15.90
C ALA A 281 -14.91 2.83 14.73
N GLN A 282 -14.05 2.58 13.75
CA GLN A 282 -13.95 3.38 12.53
C GLN A 282 -15.23 3.31 11.71
N LEU A 283 -15.79 2.13 11.48
CA LEU A 283 -17.03 1.94 10.73
C LEU A 283 -18.22 2.65 11.38
N ARG A 284 -18.34 2.63 12.71
CA ARG A 284 -19.38 3.39 13.42
C ARG A 284 -19.25 4.90 13.21
N TRP A 285 -18.04 5.43 13.27
CA TRP A 285 -17.78 6.84 13.03
C TRP A 285 -18.10 7.23 11.57
N LEU A 286 -17.64 6.43 10.61
CA LEU A 286 -17.90 6.63 9.17
C LEU A 286 -19.39 6.56 8.85
N ASN A 287 -20.13 5.61 9.43
CA ASN A 287 -21.58 5.52 9.28
C ASN A 287 -22.29 6.78 9.82
N GLY A 288 -21.84 7.28 10.97
CA GLY A 288 -22.36 8.54 11.51
C GLY A 288 -22.19 9.69 10.52
N LEU A 289 -20.97 9.88 9.98
CA LEU A 289 -20.68 10.90 8.97
C LEU A 289 -21.51 10.70 7.69
N PHE A 290 -21.58 9.48 7.18
CA PHE A 290 -22.39 9.17 5.99
C PHE A 290 -23.86 9.58 6.14
N ARG A 291 -24.41 9.44 7.33
CA ARG A 291 -25.81 9.79 7.60
C ARG A 291 -26.04 11.27 7.81
N THR A 292 -25.08 12.00 8.34
CA THR A 292 -25.28 13.41 8.77
C THR A 292 -24.66 14.43 7.82
N GLU A 293 -23.54 14.11 7.15
CA GLU A 293 -22.77 15.08 6.39
C GLU A 293 -23.06 15.00 4.88
N LYS A 294 -23.86 15.92 4.36
CA LYS A 294 -24.33 15.89 2.97
C LYS A 294 -23.28 16.29 1.93
N ASN A 295 -22.28 17.09 2.32
CA ASN A 295 -21.21 17.56 1.44
C ASN A 295 -19.91 16.77 1.61
N LEU A 296 -19.88 15.74 2.47
CA LEU A 296 -18.76 14.85 2.69
C LEU A 296 -19.02 13.52 1.96
N PHE A 297 -18.14 13.20 1.03
CA PHE A 297 -18.17 11.98 0.23
C PHE A 297 -17.12 10.99 0.73
N ILE A 298 -17.56 9.87 1.30
CA ILE A 298 -16.66 8.79 1.72
C ILE A 298 -16.26 8.02 0.47
N VAL A 299 -14.94 7.80 0.29
CA VAL A 299 -14.36 7.11 -0.86
C VAL A 299 -13.69 5.82 -0.39
N VAL A 300 -14.13 4.72 -0.96
CA VAL A 300 -13.63 3.37 -0.71
C VAL A 300 -12.70 2.95 -1.86
N SER A 301 -11.57 2.35 -1.55
CA SER A 301 -10.54 2.05 -2.57
C SER A 301 -10.96 0.96 -3.56
N HIS A 302 -11.77 -0.01 -3.14
CA HIS A 302 -12.02 -1.23 -3.91
C HIS A 302 -13.45 -1.38 -4.43
N ASP A 303 -14.34 -0.42 -4.20
CA ASP A 303 -15.73 -0.44 -4.65
C ASP A 303 -15.86 0.14 -6.07
N ASP A 304 -15.94 -0.76 -7.07
CA ASP A 304 -16.05 -0.33 -8.48
C ASP A 304 -17.41 0.32 -8.78
N GLU A 305 -18.47 -0.10 -8.11
CA GLU A 305 -19.80 0.48 -8.26
C GLU A 305 -19.83 1.92 -7.76
N GLN A 306 -19.27 2.17 -6.57
CA GLN A 306 -19.14 3.53 -6.03
C GLN A 306 -18.26 4.40 -6.94
N ARG A 307 -17.13 3.87 -7.44
CA ARG A 307 -16.24 4.60 -8.34
C ARG A 307 -16.99 5.06 -9.60
N GLN A 308 -17.73 4.15 -10.23
CA GLN A 308 -18.54 4.46 -11.41
C GLN A 308 -19.63 5.49 -11.10
N GLU A 309 -20.33 5.32 -9.99
CA GLU A 309 -21.36 6.26 -9.51
C GLU A 309 -20.78 7.67 -9.32
N TYR A 310 -19.61 7.78 -8.66
CA TYR A 310 -18.98 9.07 -8.38
C TYR A 310 -18.46 9.76 -9.65
N ILE A 311 -17.97 9.01 -10.63
CA ILE A 311 -17.62 9.54 -11.94
C ILE A 311 -18.89 10.02 -12.68
N ALA A 312 -19.94 9.22 -12.73
CA ALA A 312 -21.18 9.59 -13.41
C ALA A 312 -21.85 10.84 -12.80
N LYS A 313 -21.69 11.05 -11.49
CA LYS A 313 -22.19 12.24 -10.78
C LYS A 313 -21.25 13.45 -10.88
N GLY A 314 -20.12 13.35 -11.54
CA GLY A 314 -19.11 14.44 -11.62
C GLY A 314 -18.51 14.80 -10.25
N LEU A 315 -18.47 13.85 -9.32
CA LEU A 315 -17.79 13.95 -8.03
C LEU A 315 -16.29 13.68 -8.17
N LEU A 316 -15.95 12.67 -9.00
CA LEU A 316 -14.58 12.31 -9.35
C LEU A 316 -14.39 12.38 -10.87
N GLY A 317 -13.20 12.80 -11.31
CA GLY A 317 -12.78 12.66 -12.70
C GLY A 317 -12.34 11.21 -12.99
N GLY A 318 -12.68 10.68 -14.16
CA GLY A 318 -12.37 9.30 -14.55
C GLY A 318 -11.02 9.11 -15.23
N ARG A 319 -10.11 10.10 -15.19
CA ARG A 319 -8.81 10.07 -15.87
C ARG A 319 -7.79 10.91 -15.09
N LEU A 320 -6.56 10.42 -14.99
CA LEU A 320 -5.43 11.17 -14.42
C LEU A 320 -4.86 12.18 -15.43
N GLU A 321 -4.18 13.22 -14.93
CA GLU A 321 -3.55 14.28 -15.72
C GLU A 321 -2.04 14.14 -15.71
#